data_2a6c827badb9961b97099aacb98e4838
#
_entry.id   2a6c827badb9961b97099aacb98e4838
#
_cell.length_a   1.000
_cell.length_b   1.000
_cell.length_c   1.000
_cell.angle_alpha   90.00
_cell.angle_beta   90.00
_cell.angle_gamma   90.00
#
_symmetry.space_group_name_H-M   'P 1'
#
loop_
_entity.id
_entity.type
_entity.pdbx_description
1 polymer ?
#
loop_
_entity_poly.entity_id
_entity_poly.type
_entity_poly.pdbx_seq_one_letter_code
_entity_poly.pdbx_strand_id
1 'polypeptide(L)'
;MKNETKLKKVIAFLEENNIKYRQHKNVWFGHSDLFLPDARVAIKIDGEDSVRFYEAHKKSCFPVFIREEDTPKFVIEKVQNTIIKSMTKQQQYLMYKERKEENRRLNAEQMKICAARKAAKAARLVKKEAAKAAGMTKREVGRKRKRFIVKER
;
A
#
# COMPACT_ATOMS: atom_id res chain seq x y z
N MET A 1 19.52 -36.76 -2.59
CA MET A 1 19.31 -36.33 -3.97
C MET A 1 20.23 -35.14 -4.22
N LYS A 2 20.99 -35.15 -5.31
CA LYS A 2 21.98 -34.09 -5.57
C LYS A 2 21.29 -32.75 -5.75
N ASN A 3 21.87 -31.67 -5.24
CA ASN A 3 21.34 -30.30 -5.27
C ASN A 3 20.93 -29.83 -6.66
N GLU A 4 21.68 -30.20 -7.68
CA GLU A 4 21.38 -29.95 -9.09
C GLU A 4 20.02 -30.49 -9.53
N THR A 5 19.62 -31.66 -9.03
CA THR A 5 18.33 -32.26 -9.38
C THR A 5 17.16 -31.51 -8.76
N LYS A 6 17.33 -30.97 -7.55
CA LYS A 6 16.31 -30.13 -6.89
C LYS A 6 16.16 -28.80 -7.61
N LEU A 7 17.30 -28.17 -7.96
CA LEU A 7 17.32 -26.93 -8.71
C LEU A 7 16.57 -27.06 -10.05
N LYS A 8 16.90 -28.09 -10.81
CA LYS A 8 16.23 -28.40 -12.10
C LYS A 8 14.72 -28.58 -11.94
N LYS A 9 14.26 -29.27 -10.90
CA LYS A 9 12.83 -29.45 -10.63
C LYS A 9 12.12 -28.16 -10.25
N VAL A 10 12.75 -27.31 -9.46
CA VAL A 10 12.20 -25.98 -9.14
C VAL A 10 12.12 -25.13 -10.39
N ILE A 11 13.15 -25.12 -11.23
CA ILE A 11 13.16 -24.40 -12.50
C ILE A 11 12.04 -24.89 -13.42
N ALA A 12 11.91 -26.20 -13.62
CA ALA A 12 10.83 -26.78 -14.42
C ALA A 12 9.44 -26.35 -13.92
N PHE A 13 9.21 -26.40 -12.60
CA PHE A 13 7.97 -25.91 -12.01
C PHE A 13 7.71 -24.41 -12.28
N LEU A 14 8.73 -23.57 -12.20
CA LEU A 14 8.60 -22.15 -12.48
C LEU A 14 8.29 -21.87 -13.94
N GLU A 15 8.93 -22.60 -14.86
CA GLU A 15 8.71 -22.50 -16.32
C GLU A 15 7.31 -22.97 -16.70
N GLU A 16 6.85 -24.11 -16.18
CA GLU A 16 5.50 -24.63 -16.40
C GLU A 16 4.40 -23.66 -15.95
N ASN A 17 4.67 -22.87 -14.90
CA ASN A 17 3.74 -21.88 -14.39
C ASN A 17 3.99 -20.45 -14.90
N ASN A 18 4.89 -20.25 -15.87
CA ASN A 18 5.27 -18.96 -16.43
C ASN A 18 5.75 -17.95 -15.38
N ILE A 19 6.41 -18.42 -14.33
CA ILE A 19 6.94 -17.58 -13.26
C ILE A 19 8.36 -17.13 -13.62
N LYS A 20 8.57 -15.82 -13.69
CA LYS A 20 9.89 -15.24 -13.98
C LYS A 20 10.85 -15.48 -12.83
N TYR A 21 12.05 -15.93 -13.16
CA TYR A 21 13.11 -16.16 -12.19
C TYR A 21 14.47 -15.66 -12.73
N ARG A 22 15.41 -15.44 -11.81
CA ARG A 22 16.81 -15.13 -12.09
C ARG A 22 17.69 -16.10 -11.30
N GLN A 23 18.65 -16.69 -11.98
CA GLN A 23 19.65 -17.58 -11.35
C GLN A 23 20.80 -16.75 -10.78
N HIS A 24 21.41 -17.23 -9.70
CA HIS A 24 22.62 -16.70 -9.09
C HIS A 24 22.63 -15.18 -8.91
N LYS A 25 21.52 -14.63 -8.42
CA LYS A 25 21.45 -13.19 -8.16
C LYS A 25 22.19 -12.86 -6.87
N ASN A 26 23.30 -12.14 -6.99
CA ASN A 26 23.87 -11.39 -5.88
C ASN A 26 22.90 -10.27 -5.51
N VAL A 27 22.11 -10.49 -4.47
CA VAL A 27 21.44 -9.42 -3.78
C VAL A 27 22.40 -8.94 -2.71
N TRP A 28 22.47 -7.66 -2.44
CA TRP A 28 23.40 -7.10 -1.46
C TRP A 28 23.25 -7.66 -0.04
N PHE A 29 22.34 -8.59 0.20
CA PHE A 29 22.11 -9.34 1.43
C PHE A 29 22.63 -10.80 1.40
N GLY A 30 23.26 -11.25 0.31
CA GLY A 30 23.75 -12.64 0.16
C GLY A 30 23.39 -13.27 -1.18
N HIS A 31 23.82 -14.52 -1.38
CA HIS A 31 23.58 -15.27 -2.60
C HIS A 31 22.28 -16.07 -2.50
N SER A 32 21.35 -15.85 -3.43
CA SER A 32 20.25 -16.78 -3.69
C SER A 32 20.54 -17.58 -4.95
N ASP A 33 20.23 -18.87 -4.94
CA ASP A 33 20.38 -19.71 -6.16
C ASP A 33 19.33 -19.34 -7.20
N LEU A 34 18.10 -19.04 -6.72
CA LEU A 34 17.01 -18.50 -7.55
C LEU A 34 16.37 -17.29 -6.86
N PHE A 35 16.02 -16.31 -7.66
CA PHE A 35 15.26 -15.15 -7.20
C PHE A 35 14.05 -14.91 -8.10
N LEU A 36 12.87 -14.79 -7.51
CA LEU A 36 11.60 -14.52 -8.17
C LEU A 36 11.26 -13.03 -8.00
N PRO A 37 11.47 -12.18 -9.02
CA PRO A 37 11.34 -10.74 -8.87
C PRO A 37 9.90 -10.30 -8.57
N ASP A 38 8.92 -10.89 -9.25
CA ASP A 38 7.51 -10.52 -9.12
C ASP A 38 6.93 -10.93 -7.76
N ALA A 39 7.29 -12.11 -7.27
CA ALA A 39 6.89 -12.60 -5.95
C ALA A 39 7.81 -12.15 -4.82
N ARG A 40 8.97 -11.54 -5.10
CA ARG A 40 10.01 -11.18 -4.12
C ARG A 40 10.42 -12.37 -3.25
N VAL A 41 10.59 -13.54 -3.86
CA VAL A 41 11.00 -14.77 -3.20
C VAL A 41 12.46 -15.06 -3.52
N ALA A 42 13.27 -15.32 -2.52
CA ALA A 42 14.65 -15.76 -2.65
C ALA A 42 14.76 -17.23 -2.24
N ILE A 43 15.28 -18.07 -3.11
CA ILE A 43 15.40 -19.51 -2.90
C ILE A 43 16.89 -19.86 -2.80
N LYS A 44 17.24 -20.57 -1.74
CA LYS A 44 18.56 -21.17 -1.54
C LYS A 44 18.41 -22.67 -1.41
N ILE A 45 19.26 -23.38 -2.13
CA ILE A 45 19.29 -24.86 -2.14
C ILE A 45 20.60 -25.28 -1.48
N ASP A 46 20.47 -25.94 -0.33
CA ASP A 46 21.55 -26.53 0.42
C ASP A 46 22.74 -25.61 0.72
N GLY A 47 23.17 -25.59 1.97
CA GLY A 47 24.30 -24.80 2.43
C GLY A 47 24.28 -24.69 3.95
N GLU A 48 25.44 -24.46 4.53
CA GLU A 48 25.62 -24.43 5.98
C GLU A 48 24.95 -23.24 6.69
N ASP A 49 24.56 -22.19 5.94
CA ASP A 49 24.12 -20.90 6.50
C ASP A 49 22.63 -20.58 6.31
N SER A 50 21.73 -21.53 6.59
CA SER A 50 20.28 -21.30 6.47
C SER A 50 19.77 -20.15 7.34
N VAL A 51 20.27 -20.03 8.56
CA VAL A 51 19.87 -18.97 9.50
C VAL A 51 20.31 -17.60 8.98
N ARG A 52 21.55 -17.50 8.54
CA ARG A 52 22.12 -16.27 7.97
C ARG A 52 21.41 -15.85 6.70
N PHE A 53 21.04 -16.80 5.84
CA PHE A 53 20.21 -16.56 4.66
C PHE A 53 18.85 -15.99 5.04
N TYR A 54 18.15 -16.57 6.01
CA TYR A 54 16.86 -16.06 6.48
C TYR A 54 16.97 -14.66 7.06
N GLU A 55 17.94 -14.41 7.91
CA GLU A 55 18.18 -13.11 8.52
C GLU A 55 18.47 -12.02 7.47
N ALA A 56 19.28 -12.36 6.48
CA ALA A 56 19.63 -11.43 5.41
C ALA A 56 18.44 -11.06 4.50
N HIS A 57 17.55 -12.00 4.22
CA HIS A 57 16.48 -11.82 3.21
C HIS A 57 15.11 -11.45 3.79
N LYS A 58 14.84 -11.77 5.06
CA LYS A 58 13.50 -11.57 5.67
C LYS A 58 12.95 -10.14 5.65
N LYS A 59 13.82 -9.13 5.52
CA LYS A 59 13.39 -7.72 5.49
C LYS A 59 12.97 -7.24 4.10
N SER A 60 13.51 -7.85 3.05
CA SER A 60 13.35 -7.38 1.67
C SER A 60 12.59 -8.34 0.76
N CYS A 61 12.60 -9.62 1.10
CA CYS A 61 11.93 -10.67 0.33
C CYS A 61 11.49 -11.83 1.23
N PHE A 62 10.91 -12.86 0.63
CA PHE A 62 10.48 -14.07 1.30
C PHE A 62 11.55 -15.16 1.09
N PRO A 63 12.38 -15.48 2.08
CA PRO A 63 13.40 -16.49 1.94
C PRO A 63 12.81 -17.89 2.00
N VAL A 64 13.23 -18.75 1.08
CA VAL A 64 12.95 -20.19 1.04
C VAL A 64 14.27 -20.93 1.06
N PHE A 65 14.47 -21.74 2.07
CA PHE A 65 15.62 -22.62 2.18
C PHE A 65 15.20 -24.06 1.93
N ILE A 66 15.85 -24.71 0.96
CA ILE A 66 15.61 -26.09 0.56
C ILE A 66 16.76 -26.93 1.15
N ARG A 67 16.41 -27.84 2.04
CA ARG A 67 17.38 -28.72 2.72
C ARG A 67 17.67 -29.97 1.91
N GLU A 68 18.78 -30.64 2.23
CA GLU A 68 19.15 -31.89 1.61
C GLU A 68 18.07 -32.99 1.79
N GLU A 69 17.46 -33.05 2.95
CA GLU A 69 16.41 -34.00 3.32
C GLU A 69 15.04 -33.75 2.65
N ASP A 70 14.81 -32.53 2.13
CA ASP A 70 13.52 -32.17 1.53
C ASP A 70 13.23 -33.02 0.28
N THR A 71 12.08 -33.68 0.26
CA THR A 71 11.64 -34.45 -0.92
C THR A 71 11.25 -33.51 -2.05
N PRO A 72 11.35 -33.93 -3.33
CA PRO A 72 11.03 -33.07 -4.48
C PRO A 72 9.60 -32.49 -4.44
N LYS A 73 8.64 -33.28 -3.98
CA LYS A 73 7.25 -32.83 -3.84
C LYS A 73 7.14 -31.73 -2.77
N PHE A 74 7.78 -31.93 -1.63
CA PHE A 74 7.78 -30.95 -0.56
C PHE A 74 8.50 -29.65 -0.94
N VAL A 75 9.58 -29.74 -1.73
CA VAL A 75 10.29 -28.57 -2.27
C VAL A 75 9.36 -27.68 -3.11
N ILE A 76 8.62 -28.27 -4.03
CA ILE A 76 7.69 -27.54 -4.90
C ILE A 76 6.56 -26.93 -4.07
N GLU A 77 5.96 -27.69 -3.15
CA GLU A 77 4.91 -27.22 -2.26
C GLU A 77 5.39 -26.03 -1.40
N LYS A 78 6.60 -26.10 -0.86
CA LYS A 78 7.22 -25.04 -0.05
C LYS A 78 7.43 -23.76 -0.85
N VAL A 79 7.93 -23.87 -2.07
CA VAL A 79 8.09 -22.74 -3.00
C VAL A 79 6.73 -22.14 -3.36
N GLN A 80 5.78 -22.96 -3.77
CA GLN A 80 4.43 -22.54 -4.14
C GLN A 80 3.72 -21.79 -2.99
N ASN A 81 3.73 -22.37 -1.80
CA ASN A 81 3.12 -21.75 -0.61
C ASN A 81 3.77 -20.41 -0.27
N THR A 82 5.09 -20.28 -0.47
CA THR A 82 5.79 -19.02 -0.22
C THR A 82 5.44 -17.96 -1.27
N ILE A 83 5.29 -18.35 -2.53
CA ILE A 83 4.84 -17.44 -3.60
C ILE A 83 3.43 -16.92 -3.28
N ILE A 84 2.49 -17.80 -2.92
CA ILE A 84 1.12 -17.41 -2.54
C ILE A 84 1.13 -16.43 -1.37
N LYS A 85 1.87 -16.73 -0.30
CA LYS A 85 2.01 -15.84 0.87
C LYS A 85 2.56 -14.47 0.50
N SER A 86 3.57 -14.44 -0.35
CA SER A 86 4.19 -13.19 -0.80
C SER A 86 3.21 -12.35 -1.61
N MET A 87 2.53 -12.93 -2.59
CA MET A 87 1.55 -12.23 -3.44
C MET A 87 0.37 -11.70 -2.61
N THR A 88 -0.14 -12.50 -1.67
CA THR A 88 -1.21 -12.06 -0.76
C THR A 88 -0.79 -10.84 0.07
N LYS A 89 0.41 -10.84 0.63
CA LYS A 89 0.92 -9.69 1.39
C LYS A 89 1.11 -8.45 0.53
N GLN A 90 1.58 -8.61 -0.70
CA GLN A 90 1.72 -7.49 -1.63
C GLN A 90 0.36 -6.88 -1.98
N GLN A 91 -0.64 -7.69 -2.27
CA GLN A 91 -2.01 -7.23 -2.52
C GLN A 91 -2.58 -6.47 -1.31
N GLN A 92 -2.44 -7.03 -0.10
CA GLN A 92 -2.87 -6.36 1.13
C GLN A 92 -2.17 -5.00 1.32
N TYR A 93 -0.88 -4.92 1.03
CA TYR A 93 -0.13 -3.66 1.12
C TYR A 93 -0.62 -2.61 0.11
N LEU A 94 -0.89 -3.01 -1.13
CA LEU A 94 -1.44 -2.11 -2.16
C LEU A 94 -2.82 -1.59 -1.75
N MET A 95 -3.72 -2.46 -1.31
CA MET A 95 -5.05 -2.07 -0.81
C MET A 95 -4.94 -1.11 0.39
N TYR A 96 -4.01 -1.36 1.32
CA TYR A 96 -3.77 -0.47 2.44
C TYR A 96 -3.29 0.92 1.98
N LYS A 97 -2.38 0.96 0.99
CA LYS A 97 -1.85 2.20 0.43
C LYS A 97 -2.96 3.01 -0.26
N GLU A 98 -3.77 2.38 -1.08
CA GLU A 98 -4.92 3.00 -1.74
C GLU A 98 -5.91 3.59 -0.73
N ARG A 99 -6.30 2.82 0.29
CA ARG A 99 -7.18 3.29 1.37
C ARG A 99 -6.60 4.47 2.13
N LYS A 100 -5.29 4.46 2.37
CA LYS A 100 -4.60 5.57 3.03
C LYS A 100 -4.61 6.85 2.19
N GLU A 101 -4.45 6.74 0.88
CA GLU A 101 -4.53 7.87 -0.05
C GLU A 101 -5.95 8.42 -0.14
N GLU A 102 -6.96 7.56 -0.22
CA GLU A 102 -8.36 7.94 -0.21
C GLU A 102 -8.73 8.70 1.08
N ASN A 103 -8.35 8.19 2.24
CA ASN A 103 -8.56 8.87 3.51
C ASN A 103 -7.87 10.25 3.56
N ARG A 104 -6.68 10.40 2.97
CA ARG A 104 -6.02 11.70 2.86
C ARG A 104 -6.82 12.68 1.99
N ARG A 105 -7.39 12.21 0.86
CA ARG A 105 -8.23 13.03 -0.02
C ARG A 105 -9.50 13.49 0.70
N LEU A 106 -10.19 12.56 1.35
CA LEU A 106 -11.40 12.86 2.12
C LEU A 106 -11.15 13.86 3.26
N ASN A 107 -10.07 13.69 4.01
CA ASN A 107 -9.68 14.62 5.07
C ASN A 107 -9.36 16.01 4.51
N ALA A 108 -8.65 16.10 3.38
CA ALA A 108 -8.35 17.38 2.73
C ALA A 108 -9.62 18.09 2.25
N GLU A 109 -10.60 17.34 1.73
CA GLU A 109 -11.89 17.87 1.33
C GLU A 109 -12.72 18.36 2.52
N GLN A 110 -12.78 17.60 3.61
CA GLN A 110 -13.43 18.02 4.85
C GLN A 110 -12.79 19.29 5.43
N MET A 111 -11.47 19.40 5.40
CA MET A 111 -10.76 20.61 5.83
C MET A 111 -11.14 21.83 4.99
N LYS A 112 -11.29 21.69 3.67
CA LYS A 112 -11.77 22.76 2.79
C LYS A 112 -13.20 23.18 3.14
N ILE A 113 -14.11 22.23 3.38
CA ILE A 113 -15.48 22.49 3.79
C ILE A 113 -15.52 23.20 5.13
N CYS A 114 -14.73 22.76 6.10
CA CYS A 114 -14.62 23.41 7.41
C CYS A 114 -14.08 24.84 7.30
N ALA A 115 -13.05 25.06 6.47
CA ALA A 115 -12.51 26.41 6.23
C ALA A 115 -13.54 27.33 5.58
N ALA A 116 -14.29 26.86 4.58
CA ALA A 116 -15.36 27.61 3.94
C ALA A 116 -16.48 27.97 4.93
N ARG A 117 -16.87 27.03 5.80
CA ARG A 117 -17.87 27.31 6.87
C ARG A 117 -17.37 28.35 7.88
N LYS A 118 -16.12 28.30 8.27
CA LYS A 118 -15.49 29.31 9.17
C LYS A 118 -15.47 30.68 8.49
N ALA A 119 -15.05 30.77 7.23
CA ALA A 119 -15.04 32.01 6.48
C ALA A 119 -16.45 32.62 6.31
N ALA A 120 -17.45 31.80 6.01
CA ALA A 120 -18.84 32.24 5.90
C ALA A 120 -19.39 32.76 7.27
N LYS A 121 -18.99 32.12 8.37
CA LYS A 121 -19.34 32.55 9.73
C LYS A 121 -18.70 33.92 10.06
N ALA A 122 -17.42 34.08 9.76
CA ALA A 122 -16.72 35.34 9.94
C ALA A 122 -17.32 36.48 9.11
N ALA A 123 -17.61 36.24 7.83
CA ALA A 123 -18.26 37.23 6.96
C ALA A 123 -19.65 37.65 7.48
N ARG A 124 -20.43 36.72 8.08
CA ARG A 124 -21.72 37.04 8.72
C ARG A 124 -21.55 37.93 9.95
N LEU A 125 -20.50 37.68 10.77
CA LEU A 125 -20.21 38.51 11.94
C LEU A 125 -19.83 39.92 11.53
N VAL A 126 -18.92 40.08 10.57
CA VAL A 126 -18.50 41.38 10.04
C VAL A 126 -19.72 42.18 9.49
N LYS A 127 -20.61 41.53 8.74
CA LYS A 127 -21.85 42.17 8.23
C LYS A 127 -22.76 42.59 9.39
N LYS A 128 -22.86 41.81 10.46
CA LYS A 128 -23.67 42.13 11.64
C LYS A 128 -23.10 43.31 12.41
N GLU A 129 -21.79 43.39 12.56
CA GLU A 129 -21.10 44.51 13.23
C GLU A 129 -21.21 45.80 12.40
N ALA A 130 -20.98 45.72 11.09
CA ALA A 130 -21.16 46.84 10.19
C ALA A 130 -22.60 47.40 10.24
N ALA A 131 -23.62 46.52 10.28
CA ALA A 131 -25.01 46.93 10.44
C ALA A 131 -25.30 47.60 11.79
N LYS A 132 -24.65 47.14 12.86
CA LYS A 132 -24.73 47.74 14.20
C LYS A 132 -24.07 49.13 14.24
N ALA A 133 -22.90 49.25 13.64
CA ALA A 133 -22.15 50.52 13.55
C ALA A 133 -22.88 51.57 12.71
N ALA A 134 -23.64 51.15 11.69
CA ALA A 134 -24.49 52.03 10.88
C ALA A 134 -25.80 52.45 11.56
N GLY A 135 -26.02 52.12 12.87
CA GLY A 135 -27.22 52.52 13.60
C GLY A 135 -28.52 51.86 13.13
N MET A 136 -28.44 50.80 12.34
CA MET A 136 -29.64 50.12 11.81
C MET A 136 -30.28 49.23 12.85
N THR A 137 -31.58 49.43 13.08
CA THR A 137 -32.34 48.56 13.97
C THR A 137 -32.58 47.18 13.35
N LYS A 138 -32.80 46.14 14.20
CA LYS A 138 -33.10 44.77 13.75
C LYS A 138 -34.27 44.72 12.75
N ARG A 139 -35.24 45.65 12.81
CA ARG A 139 -36.38 45.74 11.90
C ARG A 139 -35.99 46.21 10.49
N GLU A 140 -35.07 47.16 10.36
CA GLU A 140 -34.63 47.70 9.07
C GLU A 140 -33.77 46.69 8.28
N VAL A 141 -32.93 45.93 9.00
CA VAL A 141 -32.17 44.84 8.37
C VAL A 141 -33.08 43.76 7.80
N GLY A 142 -34.14 43.40 8.48
CA GLY A 142 -35.16 42.45 8.00
C GLY A 142 -35.94 42.94 6.80
N ARG A 143 -36.26 44.24 6.72
CA ARG A 143 -36.98 44.85 5.57
C ARG A 143 -36.11 44.89 4.31
N LYS A 144 -34.81 45.19 4.40
CA LYS A 144 -33.89 45.16 3.27
C LYS A 144 -33.75 43.74 2.70
N ARG A 145 -33.71 42.72 3.51
CA ARG A 145 -33.66 41.29 3.05
C ARG A 145 -34.90 40.90 2.26
N LYS A 146 -36.11 41.26 2.70
CA LYS A 146 -37.37 40.98 1.96
C LYS A 146 -37.43 41.69 0.60
N ARG A 147 -36.89 42.89 0.48
CA ARG A 147 -36.87 43.64 -0.79
C ARG A 147 -35.93 43.02 -1.84
N PHE A 148 -34.81 42.39 -1.39
CA PHE A 148 -33.89 41.71 -2.33
C PHE A 148 -34.50 40.43 -2.91
N ILE A 149 -35.23 39.65 -2.11
CA ILE A 149 -35.82 38.38 -2.53
C ILE A 149 -36.99 38.60 -3.53
N VAL A 150 -37.66 39.74 -3.49
CA VAL A 150 -38.79 40.08 -4.40
C VAL A 150 -38.32 40.61 -5.76
N LYS A 151 -37.05 41.04 -5.88
CA LYS A 151 -36.48 41.52 -7.16
C LYS A 151 -35.89 40.43 -8.05
N GLU A 152 -35.72 39.22 -7.58
CA GLU A 152 -35.18 38.06 -8.30
C GLU A 152 -36.27 37.06 -8.76
N ARG A 153 -37.52 37.47 -8.76
CA ARG A 153 -38.61 36.64 -9.35
C ARG A 153 -39.22 37.27 -10.59
#